data_a9b6ed903c6b78068c7907e6fa86151b
#
_entry.id   a9b6ed903c6b78068c7907e6fa86151b
#
_cell.length_a   1.000
_cell.length_b   1.000
_cell.length_c   1.000
_cell.angle_alpha   90.00
_cell.angle_beta   90.00
_cell.angle_gamma   90.00
#
_symmetry.space_group_name_H-M   'P 1'
#
loop_
_entity.id
_entity.type
_entity.pdbx_description
1 polymer ?
#
loop_
_entity_poly.entity_id
_entity_poly.type
_entity_poly.pdbx_seq_one_letter_code
_entity_poly.pdbx_strand_id
1 'polypeptide(L)'
;YSGLKIGDIIDIPGNDITSAVKRLMRQGLFAQAQVKVTKTVGNKAWLEIALRTQPRISAVRYEGVKKSEREDLEERLNLMVGNQITQNIVNRAKTIIKGYFNGKGFGNADVKIDLIEDVSAPNSAIVNISVDKHDKVKVHKIYIDGNEVMSDNAIQRVMKKTNEKGKLLNLFRQKKFVESDYEDDLVRIIDKYNEKGYRDAKIIADSVVPYDDKTVDVYISLEEGQKYYISDISW
;
A
#
# COMPACT_ATOMS: atom_id res chain seq x y z
N TYR A 1 -14.02 26.88 -18.94
CA TYR A 1 -13.24 25.86 -18.25
C TYR A 1 -11.92 25.50 -18.97
N SER A 2 -11.90 25.44 -20.31
CA SER A 2 -10.66 25.18 -21.08
C SER A 2 -9.69 26.38 -21.06
N GLY A 3 -10.19 27.60 -20.90
CA GLY A 3 -9.46 28.84 -21.05
C GLY A 3 -9.30 29.32 -22.49
N LEU A 4 -9.80 28.57 -23.47
CA LEU A 4 -9.84 28.97 -24.88
C LEU A 4 -11.13 29.74 -25.17
N LYS A 5 -11.02 30.81 -25.96
CA LYS A 5 -12.14 31.67 -26.38
C LYS A 5 -12.12 31.83 -27.89
N ILE A 6 -13.30 32.09 -28.45
CA ILE A 6 -13.41 32.43 -29.85
C ILE A 6 -12.70 33.75 -30.10
N GLY A 7 -11.79 33.79 -31.07
CA GLY A 7 -10.96 34.94 -31.40
C GLY A 7 -9.56 34.92 -30.79
N ASP A 8 -9.24 33.95 -29.92
CA ASP A 8 -7.86 33.80 -29.39
C ASP A 8 -6.88 33.50 -30.53
N ILE A 9 -5.68 34.08 -30.45
CA ILE A 9 -4.55 33.77 -31.32
C ILE A 9 -3.74 32.70 -30.62
N ILE A 10 -3.69 31.51 -31.19
CA ILE A 10 -3.01 30.33 -30.60
C ILE A 10 -2.14 29.62 -31.65
N ASP A 11 -1.09 28.98 -31.15
CA ASP A 11 -0.28 28.09 -31.97
C ASP A 11 -0.84 26.67 -32.01
N ILE A 12 -0.93 26.06 -33.20
CA ILE A 12 -1.43 24.70 -33.42
C ILE A 12 -0.44 23.89 -34.25
N PRO A 13 0.20 22.85 -33.67
CA PRO A 13 0.20 22.45 -32.23
C PRO A 13 0.97 23.46 -31.38
N GLY A 14 0.47 23.68 -30.13
CA GLY A 14 1.09 24.65 -29.24
C GLY A 14 0.74 24.46 -27.75
N ASN A 15 1.37 25.32 -26.94
CA ASN A 15 1.21 25.28 -25.48
C ASN A 15 -0.20 25.62 -25.01
N ASP A 16 -0.96 26.41 -25.77
CA ASP A 16 -2.33 26.80 -25.43
C ASP A 16 -3.28 25.62 -25.41
N ILE A 17 -3.17 24.74 -26.42
CA ILE A 17 -3.93 23.50 -26.51
C ILE A 17 -3.58 22.58 -25.34
N THR A 18 -2.28 22.40 -25.09
CA THR A 18 -1.82 21.55 -23.95
C THR A 18 -2.29 22.10 -22.61
N SER A 19 -2.25 23.40 -22.44
CA SER A 19 -2.73 24.08 -21.21
C SER A 19 -4.23 23.96 -21.04
N ALA A 20 -5.00 24.05 -22.09
CA ALA A 20 -6.45 23.87 -22.08
C ALA A 20 -6.82 22.44 -21.64
N VAL A 21 -6.16 21.42 -22.22
CA VAL A 21 -6.35 20.01 -21.81
C VAL A 21 -5.97 19.82 -20.33
N LYS A 22 -4.82 20.35 -19.88
CA LYS A 22 -4.39 20.28 -18.48
C LYS A 22 -5.41 20.93 -17.52
N ARG A 23 -5.98 22.09 -17.88
CA ARG A 23 -7.01 22.77 -17.07
C ARG A 23 -8.28 21.93 -16.95
N LEU A 24 -8.74 21.34 -18.05
CA LEU A 24 -9.91 20.47 -18.04
C LEU A 24 -9.68 19.22 -17.17
N MET A 25 -8.52 18.57 -17.31
CA MET A 25 -8.18 17.38 -16.52
C MET A 25 -8.02 17.67 -15.02
N ARG A 26 -7.50 18.85 -14.64
CA ARG A 26 -7.39 19.27 -13.22
C ARG A 26 -8.73 19.36 -12.49
N GLN A 27 -9.83 19.48 -13.21
CA GLN A 27 -11.17 19.53 -12.60
C GLN A 27 -11.59 18.18 -11.99
N GLY A 28 -10.91 17.08 -12.35
CA GLY A 28 -11.22 15.76 -11.84
C GLY A 28 -12.55 15.17 -12.36
N LEU A 29 -13.29 15.91 -13.20
CA LEU A 29 -14.59 15.49 -13.72
C LEU A 29 -14.46 14.60 -14.96
N PHE A 30 -13.33 14.68 -15.65
CA PHE A 30 -13.13 14.04 -16.94
C PHE A 30 -12.08 12.91 -16.83
N ALA A 31 -12.38 11.76 -17.44
CA ALA A 31 -11.42 10.68 -17.65
C ALA A 31 -10.49 11.01 -18.82
N GLN A 32 -10.98 11.77 -19.80
CA GLN A 32 -10.23 12.15 -20.98
C GLN A 32 -10.73 13.51 -21.50
N ALA A 33 -9.77 14.34 -21.94
CA ALA A 33 -10.04 15.56 -22.65
C ALA A 33 -9.12 15.59 -23.89
N GLN A 34 -9.70 15.85 -25.06
CA GLN A 34 -8.97 15.98 -26.33
C GLN A 34 -9.43 17.25 -27.02
N VAL A 35 -8.48 17.97 -27.61
CA VAL A 35 -8.77 19.10 -28.49
C VAL A 35 -8.37 18.70 -29.90
N LYS A 36 -9.32 18.73 -30.82
CA LYS A 36 -9.13 18.38 -32.23
C LYS A 36 -9.34 19.60 -33.11
N VAL A 37 -8.51 19.77 -34.12
CA VAL A 37 -8.74 20.73 -35.20
C VAL A 37 -9.68 20.07 -36.21
N THR A 38 -10.89 20.58 -36.35
CA THR A 38 -11.90 20.00 -37.25
C THR A 38 -11.85 20.67 -38.67
N LYS A 39 -11.41 21.92 -38.73
CA LYS A 39 -11.36 22.68 -39.96
C LYS A 39 -10.32 23.78 -39.87
N THR A 40 -9.63 24.09 -40.99
CA THR A 40 -8.78 25.27 -41.15
C THR A 40 -9.15 26.01 -42.44
N VAL A 41 -9.25 27.33 -42.37
CA VAL A 41 -9.45 28.19 -43.55
C VAL A 41 -8.57 29.42 -43.39
N GLY A 42 -7.58 29.58 -44.24
CA GLY A 42 -6.55 30.62 -44.09
C GLY A 42 -5.84 30.49 -42.71
N ASN A 43 -5.89 31.56 -41.92
CA ASN A 43 -5.32 31.61 -40.58
C ASN A 43 -6.36 31.32 -39.46
N LYS A 44 -7.54 30.78 -39.81
CA LYS A 44 -8.59 30.43 -38.84
C LYS A 44 -8.69 28.94 -38.70
N ALA A 45 -8.77 28.47 -37.46
CA ALA A 45 -8.98 27.08 -37.08
C ALA A 45 -10.25 26.91 -36.24
N TRP A 46 -10.97 25.83 -36.49
CA TRP A 46 -12.11 25.40 -35.66
C TRP A 46 -11.66 24.26 -34.79
N LEU A 47 -11.86 24.40 -33.47
CA LEU A 47 -11.49 23.42 -32.48
C LEU A 47 -12.71 22.71 -31.94
N GLU A 48 -12.63 21.41 -31.83
CA GLU A 48 -13.59 20.57 -31.12
C GLU A 48 -12.95 20.06 -29.83
N ILE A 49 -13.63 20.27 -28.69
CA ILE A 49 -13.19 19.74 -27.39
C ILE A 49 -14.03 18.50 -27.09
N ALA A 50 -13.43 17.32 -27.27
CA ALA A 50 -14.04 16.05 -26.91
C ALA A 50 -13.71 15.71 -25.46
N LEU A 51 -14.75 15.52 -24.65
CA LEU A 51 -14.65 15.23 -23.23
C LEU A 51 -15.30 13.88 -22.93
N ARG A 52 -14.61 13.04 -22.15
CA ARG A 52 -15.18 11.83 -21.58
C ARG A 52 -15.23 12.00 -20.07
N THR A 53 -16.40 11.89 -19.48
CA THR A 53 -16.58 11.98 -18.03
C THR A 53 -16.04 10.75 -17.32
N GLN A 54 -15.71 10.89 -16.03
CA GLN A 54 -15.35 9.74 -15.20
C GLN A 54 -16.55 8.79 -15.09
N PRO A 55 -16.36 7.48 -15.30
CA PRO A 55 -17.45 6.53 -15.19
C PRO A 55 -17.94 6.42 -13.74
N ARG A 56 -19.19 5.99 -13.58
CA ARG A 56 -19.78 5.66 -12.28
C ARG A 56 -19.70 4.17 -12.03
N ILE A 57 -19.56 3.78 -10.77
CA ILE A 57 -19.56 2.37 -10.37
C ILE A 57 -20.98 1.82 -10.57
N SER A 58 -21.14 0.81 -11.43
CA SER A 58 -22.40 0.05 -11.56
C SER A 58 -22.41 -1.19 -10.67
N ALA A 59 -21.27 -1.82 -10.47
CA ALA A 59 -21.09 -2.97 -9.59
C ALA A 59 -19.64 -3.10 -9.15
N VAL A 60 -19.40 -3.81 -8.03
CA VAL A 60 -18.07 -4.23 -7.60
C VAL A 60 -18.05 -5.75 -7.54
N ARG A 61 -17.07 -6.36 -8.20
CA ARG A 61 -16.85 -7.81 -8.22
C ARG A 61 -15.52 -8.14 -7.56
N TYR A 62 -15.49 -9.25 -6.84
CA TYR A 62 -14.30 -9.73 -6.13
C TYR A 62 -13.99 -11.15 -6.56
N GLU A 63 -12.72 -11.40 -6.92
CA GLU A 63 -12.19 -12.70 -7.30
C GLU A 63 -10.97 -13.02 -6.42
N GLY A 64 -10.77 -14.31 -6.10
CA GLY A 64 -9.62 -14.76 -5.30
C GLY A 64 -9.72 -14.49 -3.80
N VAL A 65 -10.84 -13.95 -3.29
CA VAL A 65 -11.08 -13.64 -1.89
C VAL A 65 -12.17 -14.53 -1.28
N LYS A 66 -12.09 -14.79 0.02
CA LYS A 66 -13.15 -15.49 0.77
C LYS A 66 -14.29 -14.52 1.09
N LYS A 67 -15.47 -15.05 1.43
CA LYS A 67 -16.65 -14.24 1.79
C LYS A 67 -16.36 -13.24 2.90
N SER A 68 -15.75 -13.67 4.01
CA SER A 68 -15.40 -12.77 5.13
C SER A 68 -14.37 -11.71 4.75
N GLU A 69 -13.40 -12.05 3.86
CA GLU A 69 -12.43 -11.10 3.37
C GLU A 69 -13.07 -10.04 2.45
N ARG A 70 -14.06 -10.47 1.66
CA ARG A 70 -14.86 -9.56 0.84
C ARG A 70 -15.64 -8.57 1.70
N GLU A 71 -16.33 -9.04 2.73
CA GLU A 71 -17.10 -8.19 3.66
C GLU A 71 -16.18 -7.14 4.33
N ASP A 72 -14.99 -7.55 4.83
CA ASP A 72 -13.98 -6.65 5.39
C ASP A 72 -13.48 -5.61 4.35
N LEU A 73 -13.29 -6.03 3.08
CA LEU A 73 -12.81 -5.15 2.02
C LEU A 73 -13.90 -4.18 1.55
N GLU A 74 -15.15 -4.60 1.47
CA GLU A 74 -16.28 -3.73 1.12
C GLU A 74 -16.38 -2.55 2.10
N GLU A 75 -16.26 -2.80 3.40
CA GLU A 75 -16.25 -1.76 4.43
C GLU A 75 -15.06 -0.80 4.27
N ARG A 76 -13.85 -1.34 4.09
CA ARG A 76 -12.60 -0.54 4.00
C ARG A 76 -12.50 0.30 2.73
N LEU A 77 -12.95 -0.25 1.60
CA LEU A 77 -12.83 0.40 0.29
C LEU A 77 -13.91 1.45 0.07
N ASN A 78 -15.08 1.27 0.65
CA ASN A 78 -16.25 2.15 0.50
C ASN A 78 -16.56 2.50 -0.97
N LEU A 79 -16.48 1.50 -1.87
CA LEU A 79 -16.78 1.64 -3.28
C LEU A 79 -18.29 1.49 -3.50
N MET A 80 -19.02 2.59 -3.41
CA MET A 80 -20.48 2.56 -3.55
C MET A 80 -20.92 2.67 -5.00
N VAL A 81 -21.94 1.91 -5.38
CA VAL A 81 -22.65 2.03 -6.67
C VAL A 81 -23.15 3.47 -6.85
N GLY A 82 -22.98 4.01 -8.04
CA GLY A 82 -23.32 5.38 -8.40
C GLY A 82 -22.21 6.42 -8.16
N ASN A 83 -21.21 6.12 -7.34
CA ASN A 83 -20.06 7.01 -7.15
C ASN A 83 -19.15 6.99 -8.39
N GLN A 84 -18.49 8.11 -8.65
CA GLN A 84 -17.47 8.20 -9.69
C GLN A 84 -16.26 7.36 -9.32
N ILE A 85 -15.67 6.66 -10.29
CA ILE A 85 -14.42 5.93 -10.13
C ILE A 85 -13.30 6.64 -10.91
N THR A 86 -12.25 7.03 -10.18
CA THR A 86 -11.07 7.69 -10.74
C THR A 86 -9.85 6.80 -10.56
N GLN A 87 -8.78 7.07 -11.32
CA GLN A 87 -7.52 6.34 -11.18
C GLN A 87 -6.94 6.45 -9.75
N ASN A 88 -7.14 7.59 -9.08
CA ASN A 88 -6.71 7.77 -7.69
C ASN A 88 -7.45 6.83 -6.72
N ILE A 89 -8.77 6.67 -6.92
CA ILE A 89 -9.58 5.74 -6.13
C ILE A 89 -9.12 4.30 -6.38
N VAL A 90 -8.84 3.93 -7.63
CA VAL A 90 -8.30 2.61 -7.98
C VAL A 90 -6.94 2.36 -7.31
N ASN A 91 -6.02 3.34 -7.38
CA ASN A 91 -4.70 3.21 -6.76
C ASN A 91 -4.79 3.09 -5.23
N ARG A 92 -5.64 3.91 -4.60
CA ARG A 92 -5.92 3.83 -3.16
C ARG A 92 -6.52 2.47 -2.78
N ALA A 93 -7.48 1.98 -3.55
CA ALA A 93 -8.07 0.66 -3.33
C ALA A 93 -7.02 -0.46 -3.40
N LYS A 94 -6.11 -0.43 -4.38
CA LYS A 94 -4.99 -1.38 -4.47
C LYS A 94 -4.12 -1.35 -3.22
N THR A 95 -3.75 -0.16 -2.74
CA THR A 95 -2.93 0.00 -1.53
C THR A 95 -3.64 -0.57 -0.29
N ILE A 96 -4.94 -0.28 -0.11
CA ILE A 96 -5.74 -0.80 1.01
C ILE A 96 -5.81 -2.33 0.96
N ILE A 97 -6.08 -2.92 -0.22
CA ILE A 97 -6.19 -4.37 -0.38
C ILE A 97 -4.84 -5.05 -0.10
N LYS A 98 -3.74 -4.51 -0.65
CA LYS A 98 -2.40 -5.03 -0.37
C LYS A 98 -2.07 -4.97 1.12
N GLY A 99 -2.30 -3.85 1.78
CA GLY A 99 -2.11 -3.69 3.23
C GLY A 99 -2.95 -4.69 4.04
N TYR A 100 -4.20 -4.91 3.66
CA TYR A 100 -5.07 -5.88 4.30
C TYR A 100 -4.51 -7.32 4.21
N PHE A 101 -4.04 -7.74 3.05
CA PHE A 101 -3.46 -9.08 2.88
C PHE A 101 -2.07 -9.21 3.49
N ASN A 102 -1.24 -8.16 3.47
CA ASN A 102 0.02 -8.11 4.20
C ASN A 102 -0.20 -8.35 5.70
N GLY A 103 -1.17 -7.68 6.32
CA GLY A 103 -1.56 -7.89 7.71
C GLY A 103 -2.04 -9.33 8.01
N LYS A 104 -2.48 -10.07 6.99
CA LYS A 104 -2.82 -11.50 7.09
C LYS A 104 -1.64 -12.43 6.76
N GLY A 105 -0.45 -11.88 6.46
CA GLY A 105 0.78 -12.61 6.16
C GLY A 105 0.96 -12.98 4.69
N PHE A 106 0.15 -12.45 3.79
CA PHE A 106 0.29 -12.61 2.34
C PHE A 106 1.08 -11.43 1.74
N GLY A 107 2.38 -11.35 2.10
CA GLY A 107 3.25 -10.22 1.71
C GLY A 107 3.44 -10.05 0.20
N ASN A 108 3.26 -11.14 -0.56
CA ASN A 108 3.41 -11.16 -2.02
C ASN A 108 2.06 -11.12 -2.76
N ALA A 109 0.98 -10.68 -2.11
CA ALA A 109 -0.33 -10.64 -2.75
C ALA A 109 -0.35 -9.69 -3.95
N ASP A 110 -0.73 -10.21 -5.11
CA ASP A 110 -0.98 -9.43 -6.31
C ASP A 110 -2.43 -8.96 -6.37
N VAL A 111 -2.61 -7.67 -6.62
CA VAL A 111 -3.92 -7.04 -6.72
C VAL A 111 -4.09 -6.36 -8.06
N LYS A 112 -5.05 -6.82 -8.83
CA LYS A 112 -5.46 -6.23 -10.10
C LYS A 112 -6.86 -5.65 -9.97
N ILE A 113 -7.05 -4.42 -10.43
CA ILE A 113 -8.36 -3.76 -10.49
C ILE A 113 -8.58 -3.31 -11.91
N ASP A 114 -9.57 -3.87 -12.57
CA ASP A 114 -9.99 -3.54 -13.92
C ASP A 114 -11.34 -2.81 -13.90
N LEU A 115 -11.44 -1.77 -14.71
CA LEU A 115 -12.70 -1.08 -14.94
C LEU A 115 -13.31 -1.61 -16.25
N ILE A 116 -14.36 -2.39 -16.14
CA ILE A 116 -15.06 -3.00 -17.27
C ILE A 116 -16.27 -2.14 -17.59
N GLU A 117 -16.39 -1.66 -18.83
CA GLU A 117 -17.52 -0.86 -19.26
C GLU A 117 -18.82 -1.65 -19.09
N ASP A 118 -19.80 -1.04 -18.43
CA ASP A 118 -21.11 -1.63 -18.27
C ASP A 118 -22.01 -1.19 -19.43
N VAL A 119 -22.16 -2.08 -20.41
CA VAL A 119 -22.98 -1.81 -21.61
C VAL A 119 -24.45 -1.60 -21.30
N SER A 120 -24.94 -2.00 -20.12
CA SER A 120 -26.32 -1.83 -19.68
C SER A 120 -26.59 -0.46 -19.07
N ALA A 121 -25.52 0.28 -18.67
CA ALA A 121 -25.63 1.57 -17.98
C ALA A 121 -24.67 2.59 -18.61
N PRO A 122 -25.18 3.66 -19.26
CA PRO A 122 -24.34 4.66 -19.90
C PRO A 122 -23.35 5.29 -18.92
N ASN A 123 -22.09 5.47 -19.36
CA ASN A 123 -21.00 6.07 -18.57
C ASN A 123 -20.78 5.39 -17.20
N SER A 124 -20.97 4.08 -17.15
CA SER A 124 -20.79 3.25 -15.94
C SER A 124 -19.76 2.15 -16.15
N ALA A 125 -19.13 1.71 -15.08
CA ALA A 125 -18.16 0.65 -15.09
C ALA A 125 -18.35 -0.31 -13.90
N ILE A 126 -18.13 -1.58 -14.17
CA ILE A 126 -17.98 -2.62 -13.15
C ILE A 126 -16.53 -2.57 -12.67
N VAL A 127 -16.32 -2.43 -11.38
CA VAL A 127 -15.00 -2.52 -10.75
C VAL A 127 -14.72 -3.99 -10.45
N ASN A 128 -13.84 -4.61 -11.24
CA ASN A 128 -13.43 -6.00 -11.02
C ASN A 128 -12.12 -6.05 -10.25
N ILE A 129 -12.14 -6.59 -9.03
CA ILE A 129 -11.01 -6.71 -8.11
C ILE A 129 -10.59 -8.17 -8.08
N SER A 130 -9.43 -8.48 -8.67
CA SER A 130 -8.84 -9.82 -8.66
C SER A 130 -7.62 -9.83 -7.74
N VAL A 131 -7.59 -10.79 -6.80
CA VAL A 131 -6.52 -10.95 -5.83
C VAL A 131 -5.92 -12.33 -5.94
N ASP A 132 -4.64 -12.40 -6.29
CA ASP A 132 -3.83 -13.61 -6.10
C ASP A 132 -3.02 -13.45 -4.81
N LYS A 133 -3.36 -14.22 -3.81
CA LYS A 133 -2.75 -14.10 -2.48
C LYS A 133 -1.38 -14.76 -2.39
N HIS A 134 -1.07 -15.67 -3.30
CA HIS A 134 0.09 -16.56 -3.19
C HIS A 134 0.18 -17.25 -1.82
N ASP A 135 1.35 -17.77 -1.47
CA ASP A 135 1.61 -18.37 -0.17
C ASP A 135 1.91 -17.28 0.90
N LYS A 136 1.65 -17.63 2.16
CA LYS A 136 2.05 -16.77 3.28
C LYS A 136 3.56 -16.74 3.41
N VAL A 137 4.12 -15.54 3.50
CA VAL A 137 5.54 -15.34 3.79
C VAL A 137 5.86 -15.80 5.22
N LYS A 138 6.99 -16.49 5.41
CA LYS A 138 7.48 -17.00 6.70
C LYS A 138 8.88 -16.48 6.97
N VAL A 139 9.30 -16.51 8.23
CA VAL A 139 10.68 -16.17 8.59
C VAL A 139 11.55 -17.40 8.39
N HIS A 140 12.60 -17.28 7.55
CA HIS A 140 13.62 -18.30 7.40
C HIS A 140 14.58 -18.24 8.60
N LYS A 141 15.22 -17.09 8.83
CA LYS A 141 16.16 -16.91 9.92
C LYS A 141 16.15 -15.48 10.46
N ILE A 142 16.49 -15.33 11.75
CA ILE A 142 16.64 -14.04 12.44
C ILE A 142 18.10 -13.93 12.86
N TYR A 143 18.78 -12.88 12.36
CA TYR A 143 20.16 -12.53 12.70
C TYR A 143 20.12 -11.34 13.65
N ILE A 144 20.83 -11.43 14.77
CA ILE A 144 20.89 -10.39 15.78
C ILE A 144 22.33 -10.03 16.02
N ASP A 145 22.64 -8.76 16.07
CA ASP A 145 23.99 -8.21 16.30
C ASP A 145 23.95 -7.11 17.37
N GLY A 146 25.06 -6.98 18.13
CA GLY A 146 25.18 -6.02 19.23
C GLY A 146 24.58 -6.48 20.57
N ASN A 147 24.19 -7.75 20.70
CA ASN A 147 23.53 -8.33 21.87
C ASN A 147 24.50 -9.12 22.77
N GLU A 148 25.30 -8.42 23.57
CA GLU A 148 26.26 -9.04 24.51
C GLU A 148 25.58 -9.56 25.79
N VAL A 149 24.56 -8.84 26.30
CA VAL A 149 23.85 -9.13 27.56
C VAL A 149 22.80 -10.23 27.41
N MET A 150 22.16 -10.31 26.26
CA MET A 150 21.14 -11.33 25.98
C MET A 150 21.52 -12.13 24.75
N SER A 151 21.51 -13.46 24.85
CA SER A 151 21.74 -14.31 23.69
C SER A 151 20.61 -14.18 22.64
N ASP A 152 20.91 -14.49 21.36
CA ASP A 152 19.93 -14.52 20.25
C ASP A 152 18.68 -15.31 20.63
N ASN A 153 18.87 -16.49 21.24
CA ASN A 153 17.75 -17.32 21.68
C ASN A 153 16.89 -16.64 22.77
N ALA A 154 17.50 -15.83 23.65
CA ALA A 154 16.77 -15.09 24.67
C ALA A 154 15.95 -13.95 24.01
N ILE A 155 16.54 -13.22 23.06
CA ILE A 155 15.84 -12.17 22.31
C ILE A 155 14.72 -12.78 21.46
N GLN A 156 14.98 -13.84 20.72
CA GLN A 156 13.95 -14.52 19.91
C GLN A 156 12.79 -15.07 20.75
N ARG A 157 13.00 -15.40 22.03
CA ARG A 157 11.89 -15.77 22.94
C ARG A 157 11.02 -14.60 23.34
N VAL A 158 11.56 -13.39 23.37
CA VAL A 158 10.81 -12.15 23.62
C VAL A 158 9.95 -11.80 22.41
N MET A 159 10.42 -12.07 21.21
CA MET A 159 9.69 -11.92 19.96
C MET A 159 8.55 -12.95 19.90
N LYS A 160 7.32 -12.53 20.22
CA LYS A 160 6.16 -13.44 20.34
C LYS A 160 5.51 -13.78 19.00
N LYS A 161 5.63 -12.86 18.04
CA LYS A 161 4.92 -12.90 16.76
C LYS A 161 5.81 -13.30 15.59
N THR A 162 7.07 -12.86 15.59
CA THR A 162 8.05 -13.11 14.54
C THR A 162 8.93 -14.30 14.95
N ASN A 163 8.75 -15.44 14.29
CA ASN A 163 9.43 -16.69 14.69
C ASN A 163 9.97 -17.43 13.48
N GLU A 164 11.18 -17.97 13.61
CA GLU A 164 11.83 -18.78 12.58
C GLU A 164 11.04 -20.06 12.25
N LYS A 165 10.98 -20.40 10.97
CA LYS A 165 10.40 -21.64 10.47
C LYS A 165 11.25 -22.84 10.93
N GLY A 166 10.61 -23.89 11.44
CA GLY A 166 11.27 -25.19 11.67
C GLY A 166 11.94 -25.40 13.03
N LYS A 167 12.01 -24.40 13.91
CA LYS A 167 12.46 -24.62 15.29
C LYS A 167 11.43 -25.44 16.08
N LEU A 168 11.87 -26.53 16.71
CA LEU A 168 11.00 -27.46 17.47
C LEU A 168 10.22 -26.74 18.58
N LEU A 169 10.83 -25.74 19.21
CA LEU A 169 10.22 -24.90 20.24
C LEU A 169 9.12 -23.97 19.73
N ASN A 170 9.01 -23.79 18.41
CA ASN A 170 8.04 -22.92 17.75
C ASN A 170 6.83 -23.67 17.15
N LEU A 171 6.59 -24.92 17.55
CA LEU A 171 5.50 -25.74 16.99
C LEU A 171 4.11 -25.08 17.09
N PHE A 172 3.87 -24.31 18.16
CA PHE A 172 2.59 -23.63 18.42
C PHE A 172 2.64 -22.13 18.15
N ARG A 173 3.77 -21.57 17.67
CA ARG A 173 3.93 -20.15 17.40
C ARG A 173 3.57 -19.81 15.93
N GLN A 174 3.17 -18.55 15.73
CA GLN A 174 2.91 -18.02 14.39
C GLN A 174 4.16 -18.11 13.53
N LYS A 175 4.01 -18.69 12.33
CA LYS A 175 5.12 -18.90 11.38
C LYS A 175 5.06 -17.94 10.19
N LYS A 176 4.02 -17.12 10.06
CA LYS A 176 3.90 -16.11 9.02
C LYS A 176 4.61 -14.83 9.46
N PHE A 177 5.26 -14.15 8.52
CA PHE A 177 5.76 -12.81 8.73
C PHE A 177 4.64 -11.79 8.53
N VAL A 178 4.49 -10.86 9.44
CA VAL A 178 3.58 -9.70 9.37
C VAL A 178 4.35 -8.51 9.90
N GLU A 179 4.49 -7.46 9.10
CA GLU A 179 5.31 -6.29 9.39
C GLU A 179 4.93 -5.62 10.73
N SER A 180 3.64 -5.35 10.97
CA SER A 180 3.18 -4.77 12.23
C SER A 180 3.42 -5.67 13.45
N ASP A 181 3.36 -7.00 13.28
CA ASP A 181 3.70 -7.95 14.35
C ASP A 181 5.21 -7.92 14.66
N TYR A 182 6.04 -7.68 13.63
CA TYR A 182 7.48 -7.54 13.76
C TYR A 182 7.86 -6.22 14.46
N GLU A 183 7.24 -5.11 14.09
CA GLU A 183 7.43 -3.81 14.77
C GLU A 183 7.09 -3.92 16.26
N ASP A 184 5.98 -4.58 16.62
CA ASP A 184 5.63 -4.87 18.02
C ASP A 184 6.72 -5.71 18.73
N ASP A 185 7.34 -6.66 18.03
CA ASP A 185 8.38 -7.50 18.60
C ASP A 185 9.68 -6.72 18.82
N LEU A 186 10.04 -5.74 17.95
CA LEU A 186 11.16 -4.84 18.19
C LEU A 186 10.95 -4.00 19.48
N VAL A 187 9.74 -3.48 19.69
CA VAL A 187 9.40 -2.77 20.93
C VAL A 187 9.58 -3.69 22.15
N ARG A 188 9.10 -4.94 22.08
CA ARG A 188 9.26 -5.90 23.18
C ARG A 188 10.72 -6.21 23.50
N ILE A 189 11.60 -6.23 22.51
CA ILE A 189 13.04 -6.40 22.73
C ILE A 189 13.56 -5.26 23.61
N ILE A 190 13.28 -4.02 23.26
CA ILE A 190 13.73 -2.85 24.01
C ILE A 190 13.11 -2.81 25.41
N ASP A 191 11.82 -3.13 25.55
CA ASP A 191 11.17 -3.24 26.85
C ASP A 191 11.90 -4.26 27.74
N LYS A 192 12.35 -5.40 27.17
CA LYS A 192 13.08 -6.42 27.90
C LYS A 192 14.46 -5.97 28.38
N TYR A 193 15.16 -5.17 27.58
CA TYR A 193 16.41 -4.51 28.01
C TYR A 193 16.16 -3.50 29.12
N ASN A 194 15.12 -2.69 29.00
CA ASN A 194 14.69 -1.74 30.01
C ASN A 194 14.37 -2.43 31.36
N GLU A 195 13.66 -3.56 31.34
CA GLU A 195 13.40 -4.38 32.53
C GLU A 195 14.69 -4.89 33.21
N LYS A 196 15.75 -5.10 32.46
CA LYS A 196 17.07 -5.52 32.97
C LYS A 196 17.94 -4.36 33.44
N GLY A 197 17.49 -3.10 33.32
CA GLY A 197 18.17 -1.90 33.72
C GLY A 197 18.98 -1.22 32.61
N TYR A 198 18.89 -1.69 31.38
CA TYR A 198 19.56 -1.08 30.20
C TYR A 198 18.62 -0.06 29.55
N ARG A 199 18.57 1.15 30.10
CA ARG A 199 17.62 2.19 29.73
C ARG A 199 17.89 2.84 28.39
N ASP A 200 19.16 2.80 27.94
CA ASP A 200 19.59 3.40 26.67
C ASP A 200 19.59 2.39 25.53
N ALA A 201 19.08 1.17 25.77
CA ALA A 201 18.98 0.16 24.74
C ALA A 201 18.09 0.62 23.58
N LYS A 202 18.57 0.44 22.35
CA LYS A 202 17.87 0.84 21.13
C LYS A 202 18.18 -0.08 19.96
N ILE A 203 17.25 -0.20 19.03
CA ILE A 203 17.51 -0.77 17.70
C ILE A 203 18.19 0.31 16.87
N ILE A 204 19.39 0.06 16.37
CA ILE A 204 20.14 1.00 15.52
C ILE A 204 19.87 0.79 14.03
N ALA A 205 19.56 -0.44 13.64
CA ALA A 205 19.15 -0.78 12.29
C ALA A 205 18.36 -2.10 12.31
N ASP A 206 17.41 -2.23 11.41
CA ASP A 206 16.75 -3.49 11.11
C ASP A 206 16.44 -3.59 9.61
N SER A 207 16.33 -4.81 9.12
CA SER A 207 15.92 -5.06 7.75
C SER A 207 15.29 -6.44 7.59
N VAL A 208 14.37 -6.52 6.62
CA VAL A 208 13.73 -7.77 6.21
C VAL A 208 14.03 -7.98 4.74
N VAL A 209 14.73 -9.06 4.42
CA VAL A 209 15.23 -9.34 3.07
C VAL A 209 14.62 -10.65 2.56
N PRO A 210 14.08 -10.71 1.34
CA PRO A 210 13.66 -11.97 0.74
C PRO A 210 14.80 -12.99 0.69
N TYR A 211 14.56 -14.18 1.25
CA TYR A 211 15.47 -15.33 1.13
C TYR A 211 15.08 -16.20 -0.07
N ASP A 212 13.79 -16.46 -0.22
CA ASP A 212 13.16 -17.12 -1.36
C ASP A 212 11.74 -16.56 -1.59
N ASP A 213 11.00 -17.13 -2.54
CA ASP A 213 9.64 -16.68 -2.89
C ASP A 213 8.62 -16.76 -1.72
N LYS A 214 8.94 -17.50 -0.65
CA LYS A 214 8.02 -17.79 0.46
C LYS A 214 8.58 -17.45 1.83
N THR A 215 9.86 -17.03 1.90
CA THR A 215 10.52 -16.78 3.17
C THR A 215 11.39 -15.53 3.13
N VAL A 216 11.59 -14.93 4.32
CA VAL A 216 12.43 -13.75 4.52
C VAL A 216 13.46 -14.03 5.61
N ASP A 217 14.62 -13.41 5.49
CA ASP A 217 15.60 -13.25 6.55
C ASP A 217 15.40 -11.89 7.24
N VAL A 218 15.51 -11.89 8.56
CA VAL A 218 15.37 -10.70 9.40
C VAL A 218 16.72 -10.41 10.03
N TYR A 219 17.17 -9.17 9.92
CA TYR A 219 18.39 -8.66 10.51
C TYR A 219 18.05 -7.57 11.51
N ILE A 220 18.61 -7.66 12.73
CA ILE A 220 18.40 -6.71 13.80
C ILE A 220 19.75 -6.33 14.39
N SER A 221 20.12 -5.06 14.32
CA SER A 221 21.30 -4.53 15.01
C SER A 221 20.85 -3.66 16.17
N LEU A 222 21.39 -3.90 17.35
CA LEU A 222 21.02 -3.17 18.55
C LEU A 222 22.25 -2.63 19.28
N GLU A 223 22.04 -1.60 20.08
CA GLU A 223 23.02 -1.05 21.03
C GLU A 223 22.39 -1.15 22.42
N GLU A 224 23.06 -1.87 23.32
CA GLU A 224 22.48 -2.17 24.64
C GLU A 224 22.63 -1.02 25.63
N GLY A 225 23.63 -0.13 25.44
CA GLY A 225 23.95 0.95 26.36
C GLY A 225 24.51 0.48 27.69
N GLN A 226 24.42 1.35 28.71
CA GLN A 226 24.92 1.04 30.05
C GLN A 226 23.80 0.54 30.95
N LYS A 227 24.15 -0.30 31.91
CA LYS A 227 23.22 -0.73 32.96
C LYS A 227 23.14 0.30 34.08
N TYR A 228 21.94 0.76 34.39
CA TYR A 228 21.68 1.72 35.45
C TYR A 228 21.28 1.00 36.76
N TYR A 229 21.75 1.56 37.87
CA TYR A 229 21.42 1.11 39.21
C TYR A 229 20.87 2.28 40.01
N ILE A 230 19.82 2.06 40.80
CA ILE A 230 19.31 3.09 41.72
C ILE A 230 20.31 3.22 42.88
N SER A 231 20.86 4.39 43.06
CA SER A 231 21.82 4.66 44.16
C SER A 231 21.14 5.23 45.39
N ASP A 232 20.02 5.97 45.26
CA ASP A 232 19.28 6.57 46.36
C ASP A 232 17.82 6.82 45.98
N ILE A 233 16.92 6.82 46.98
CA ILE A 233 15.52 7.19 46.85
C ILE A 233 15.18 8.05 48.07
N SER A 234 14.94 9.35 47.84
CA SER A 234 14.44 10.29 48.86
C SER A 234 12.94 10.56 48.67
N TRP A 235 12.23 10.73 49.82
CA TRP A 235 10.80 11.03 49.85
C TRP A 235 10.53 12.44 50.38
#